data_fb978fc7d9b4d62dee32f8c36c62ecb3
#
_entry.id   fb978fc7d9b4d62dee32f8c36c62ecb3
#
_cell.length_a   1.000
_cell.length_b   1.000
_cell.length_c   1.000
_cell.angle_alpha   90.00
_cell.angle_beta   90.00
_cell.angle_gamma   90.00
#
_symmetry.space_group_name_H-M   'P 1'
#
loop_
_entity.id
_entity.type
_entity.pdbx_description
1 polymer ?
#
loop_
_entity_poly.entity_id
_entity_poly.type
_entity_poly.pdbx_seq_one_letter_code
_entity_poly.pdbx_strand_id
1 'polypeptide(L)'
;MALKEFQAESKRLMDLMINSIYTHKEIFLRELISNASDAIDKLYYRGFQEGQTGLSREDFFIRIDLDKESRTLTITDNGVGMTRDELDNNLGVIAKSGSLQFKNENEKKDGVDIIGQFGVGFYSAFMVSSQVVVESRAYGAEEAWTWQSSGLEGYEIVPGSKEGHGTKITLTIKPDGDEEHYSDYLEQYHVSQLVKRYSDYIRYPIKMEMKKSKLKEGTGTDGKDPEYETYFETETLNSMTPIWKKAKSEVKDEDLNNFYKEKFFDWQDPLRVIRTSTEGAATYSALLFIPKTAPMDYYTREFEKGLQLYASGVLIMDKCADLLPDCFSFVKGLVDSQDLSLNISREMLQHDRQLKLIAGRLEKKIAGELKSMLENDREKYEEFWKSFGLQIKYGIYDNYGAKKDELKDLALFMSSEGDKPVTLKEYVDRMKEGQTCIYYGCGESVQRVLALPQAEALREKGYELLCLTDNVDEFALRVLEKYQEKEFKNISSEGLDLQSEEEKERAKELAQDHKDLLEQMAKALEGKVKEVKLSGALKSHAACISTEGMISTEMEKVLNSMPAREKIQAQRVLELNPDHPVFQTLCGLAESAPEKLKLYAEILYGQALLIEGVALENPAEFAQKLCSVL
;
A
#
# COMPACT_ATOMS: atom_id res chain seq x y z
N MET A 1 -13.04 33.53 40.69
CA MET A 1 -13.38 33.89 39.30
C MET A 1 -14.39 32.88 38.82
N ALA A 2 -15.56 33.34 38.34
CA ALA A 2 -16.54 32.44 37.79
C ALA A 2 -16.09 32.01 36.38
N LEU A 3 -16.04 30.71 36.11
CA LEU A 3 -15.81 30.16 34.77
C LEU A 3 -16.95 30.65 33.86
N LYS A 4 -16.63 31.24 32.72
CA LYS A 4 -17.63 31.66 31.73
C LYS A 4 -17.66 30.65 30.63
N GLU A 5 -18.84 30.19 30.25
CA GLU A 5 -19.03 29.31 29.09
C GLU A 5 -18.86 30.09 27.79
N PHE A 6 -18.32 29.41 26.76
CA PHE A 6 -18.23 29.99 25.42
C PHE A 6 -19.63 30.09 24.82
N GLN A 7 -19.94 31.18 24.16
CA GLN A 7 -21.16 31.38 23.39
C GLN A 7 -20.89 31.05 21.92
N ALA A 8 -21.78 30.28 21.30
CA ALA A 8 -21.67 29.90 19.91
C ALA A 8 -22.61 30.72 19.02
N GLU A 9 -22.12 31.21 17.89
CA GLU A 9 -22.92 31.82 16.83
C GLU A 9 -23.45 30.75 15.90
N SER A 10 -24.71 30.33 16.09
CA SER A 10 -25.31 29.16 15.44
C SER A 10 -25.26 29.20 13.90
N LYS A 11 -25.48 30.38 13.28
CA LYS A 11 -25.41 30.53 11.80
C LYS A 11 -24.00 30.25 11.27
N ARG A 12 -22.97 30.74 11.95
CA ARG A 12 -21.57 30.55 11.54
C ARG A 12 -21.11 29.10 11.72
N LEU A 13 -21.56 28.44 12.79
CA LEU A 13 -21.30 27.02 13.00
C LEU A 13 -21.95 26.18 11.89
N MET A 14 -23.20 26.51 11.51
CA MET A 14 -23.90 25.80 10.45
C MET A 14 -23.22 26.01 9.09
N ASP A 15 -22.77 27.24 8.79
CA ASP A 15 -22.00 27.52 7.58
C ASP A 15 -20.69 26.72 7.53
N LEU A 16 -19.93 26.65 8.64
CA LEU A 16 -18.74 25.81 8.75
C LEU A 16 -19.05 24.31 8.56
N MET A 17 -20.18 23.84 9.07
CA MET A 17 -20.61 22.45 8.92
C MET A 17 -20.97 22.11 7.48
N ILE A 18 -21.67 23.01 6.77
CA ILE A 18 -22.09 22.81 5.40
C ILE A 18 -20.91 22.91 4.43
N ASN A 19 -19.98 23.85 4.66
CA ASN A 19 -18.99 24.22 3.66
C ASN A 19 -17.55 23.83 3.99
N SER A 20 -17.26 23.33 5.20
CA SER A 20 -15.87 23.10 5.64
C SER A 20 -15.59 21.75 6.30
N ILE A 21 -16.60 21.03 6.79
CA ILE A 21 -16.39 19.76 7.51
C ILE A 21 -16.14 18.60 6.56
N TYR A 22 -16.85 18.56 5.43
CA TYR A 22 -16.78 17.47 4.47
C TYR A 22 -16.03 17.91 3.22
N THR A 23 -15.08 17.09 2.78
CA THR A 23 -14.32 17.32 1.55
C THR A 23 -15.12 16.95 0.31
N HIS A 24 -15.94 15.89 0.41
CA HIS A 24 -16.74 15.35 -0.69
C HIS A 24 -18.23 15.52 -0.43
N LYS A 25 -18.93 16.21 -1.34
CA LYS A 25 -20.36 16.49 -1.18
C LYS A 25 -21.24 15.23 -1.23
N GLU A 26 -20.84 14.22 -1.97
CA GLU A 26 -21.55 12.93 -2.13
C GLU A 26 -21.77 12.18 -0.81
N ILE A 27 -21.02 12.53 0.23
CA ILE A 27 -21.13 11.94 1.59
C ILE A 27 -22.51 12.19 2.22
N PHE A 28 -23.25 13.22 1.77
CA PHE A 28 -24.62 13.46 2.26
C PHE A 28 -25.49 12.21 2.20
N LEU A 29 -25.38 11.44 1.12
CA LEU A 29 -26.19 10.24 0.92
C LEU A 29 -25.81 9.15 1.96
N ARG A 30 -24.51 8.96 2.21
CA ARG A 30 -24.01 8.06 3.26
C ARG A 30 -24.56 8.42 4.63
N GLU A 31 -24.49 9.70 5.00
CA GLU A 31 -24.94 10.16 6.31
C GLU A 31 -26.45 9.99 6.50
N LEU A 32 -27.26 10.31 5.49
CA LEU A 32 -28.70 10.14 5.57
C LEU A 32 -29.13 8.66 5.62
N ILE A 33 -28.48 7.80 4.83
CA ILE A 33 -28.71 6.34 4.89
C ILE A 33 -28.30 5.78 6.25
N SER A 34 -27.17 6.23 6.81
CA SER A 34 -26.72 5.82 8.15
C SER A 34 -27.73 6.21 9.23
N ASN A 35 -28.28 7.42 9.16
CA ASN A 35 -29.33 7.88 10.09
C ASN A 35 -30.63 7.05 9.95
N ALA A 36 -31.00 6.69 8.74
CA ALA A 36 -32.15 5.81 8.48
C ALA A 36 -31.92 4.41 9.07
N SER A 37 -30.72 3.83 8.90
CA SER A 37 -30.33 2.57 9.51
C SER A 37 -30.41 2.62 11.04
N ASP A 38 -29.87 3.67 11.66
CA ASP A 38 -29.91 3.88 13.11
C ASP A 38 -31.35 4.00 13.63
N ALA A 39 -32.25 4.65 12.86
CA ALA A 39 -33.66 4.77 13.23
C ALA A 39 -34.37 3.40 13.22
N ILE A 40 -34.02 2.53 12.29
CA ILE A 40 -34.52 1.16 12.22
C ILE A 40 -33.93 0.32 13.36
N ASP A 41 -32.62 0.39 13.61
CA ASP A 41 -31.97 -0.33 14.72
C ASP A 41 -32.59 0.01 16.09
N LYS A 42 -32.92 1.30 16.33
CA LYS A 42 -33.62 1.73 17.56
C LYS A 42 -34.98 1.09 17.68
N LEU A 43 -35.77 1.01 16.62
CA LEU A 43 -37.09 0.39 16.64
C LEU A 43 -36.98 -1.11 16.85
N TYR A 44 -36.11 -1.78 16.11
CA TYR A 44 -35.84 -3.21 16.24
C TYR A 44 -35.45 -3.59 17.68
N TYR A 45 -34.56 -2.80 18.28
CA TYR A 45 -34.10 -3.02 19.64
C TYR A 45 -35.20 -2.79 20.70
N ARG A 46 -36.04 -1.76 20.54
CA ARG A 46 -37.22 -1.53 21.41
C ARG A 46 -38.19 -2.71 21.32
N GLY A 47 -38.51 -3.19 20.13
CA GLY A 47 -39.38 -4.35 19.92
C GLY A 47 -38.87 -5.61 20.62
N PHE A 48 -37.54 -5.81 20.61
CA PHE A 48 -36.92 -6.95 21.32
C PHE A 48 -37.03 -6.84 22.85
N GLN A 49 -36.87 -5.63 23.41
CA GLN A 49 -36.98 -5.40 24.86
C GLN A 49 -38.43 -5.53 25.38
N GLU A 50 -39.38 -5.04 24.63
CA GLU A 50 -40.81 -5.02 25.03
C GLU A 50 -41.52 -6.35 24.76
N GLY A 51 -40.80 -7.35 24.20
CA GLY A 51 -41.40 -8.66 23.87
C GLY A 51 -42.44 -8.57 22.75
N GLN A 52 -42.44 -7.49 21.97
CA GLN A 52 -43.31 -7.32 20.82
C GLN A 52 -42.74 -8.14 19.65
N THR A 53 -43.27 -9.34 19.48
CA THR A 53 -42.81 -10.33 18.48
C THR A 53 -43.33 -10.10 17.06
N GLY A 54 -43.84 -8.91 16.75
CA GLY A 54 -44.46 -8.62 15.46
C GLY A 54 -43.56 -7.98 14.39
N LEU A 55 -42.31 -7.58 14.75
CA LEU A 55 -41.39 -6.89 13.82
C LEU A 55 -40.29 -7.85 13.36
N SER A 56 -40.34 -8.26 12.11
CA SER A 56 -39.25 -9.02 11.44
C SER A 56 -38.23 -8.08 10.80
N ARG A 57 -36.96 -8.51 10.72
CA ARG A 57 -35.95 -7.76 9.96
C ARG A 57 -36.33 -7.58 8.49
N GLU A 58 -37.10 -8.47 7.94
CA GLU A 58 -37.56 -8.45 6.54
C GLU A 58 -38.58 -7.34 6.26
N ASP A 59 -39.23 -6.82 7.32
CA ASP A 59 -40.24 -5.74 7.21
C ASP A 59 -39.58 -4.35 7.08
N PHE A 60 -38.31 -4.25 7.44
CA PHE A 60 -37.59 -2.97 7.42
C PHE A 60 -36.96 -2.69 6.06
N PHE A 61 -36.94 -1.42 5.68
CA PHE A 61 -36.32 -0.96 4.45
C PHE A 61 -35.93 0.52 4.53
N ILE A 62 -35.00 0.88 3.65
CA ILE A 62 -34.67 2.27 3.29
C ILE A 62 -35.02 2.40 1.81
N ARG A 63 -35.80 3.41 1.43
CA ARG A 63 -36.21 3.64 0.04
C ARG A 63 -35.66 4.98 -0.45
N ILE A 64 -35.14 4.99 -1.66
CA ILE A 64 -34.67 6.19 -2.37
C ILE A 64 -35.59 6.40 -3.58
N ASP A 65 -36.16 7.58 -3.70
CA ASP A 65 -36.99 7.99 -4.82
C ASP A 65 -36.38 9.25 -5.46
N LEU A 66 -36.29 9.28 -6.79
CA LEU A 66 -35.70 10.37 -7.57
C LEU A 66 -36.76 10.97 -8.51
N ASP A 67 -36.90 12.27 -8.47
CA ASP A 67 -37.76 13.00 -9.42
C ASP A 67 -36.96 14.14 -10.09
N LYS A 68 -36.69 13.96 -11.38
CA LYS A 68 -35.93 14.93 -12.17
C LYS A 68 -36.70 16.21 -12.46
N GLU A 69 -38.02 16.12 -12.59
CA GLU A 69 -38.88 17.27 -12.96
C GLU A 69 -38.96 18.25 -11.79
N SER A 70 -39.21 17.73 -10.58
CA SER A 70 -39.23 18.54 -9.36
C SER A 70 -37.83 18.73 -8.74
N ARG A 71 -36.79 18.12 -9.32
CA ARG A 71 -35.40 18.10 -8.81
C ARG A 71 -35.32 17.62 -7.37
N THR A 72 -36.04 16.57 -7.03
CA THR A 72 -36.05 16.04 -5.66
C THR A 72 -35.43 14.66 -5.55
N LEU A 73 -34.64 14.48 -4.47
CA LEU A 73 -34.18 13.20 -3.97
C LEU A 73 -34.85 12.96 -2.63
N THR A 74 -35.53 11.83 -2.48
CA THR A 74 -36.25 11.47 -1.26
C THR A 74 -35.69 10.19 -0.67
N ILE A 75 -35.43 10.19 0.65
CA ILE A 75 -35.01 9.02 1.41
C ILE A 75 -36.09 8.74 2.45
N THR A 76 -36.62 7.51 2.46
CA THR A 76 -37.67 7.07 3.38
C THR A 76 -37.21 5.84 4.16
N ASP A 77 -37.36 5.87 5.46
CA ASP A 77 -37.23 4.71 6.35
C ASP A 77 -38.55 4.40 7.05
N ASN A 78 -38.69 3.17 7.48
CA ASN A 78 -39.77 2.71 8.37
C ASN A 78 -39.23 2.39 9.78
N GLY A 79 -38.29 3.19 10.26
CA GLY A 79 -37.71 3.09 11.61
C GLY A 79 -38.61 3.69 12.70
N VAL A 80 -37.99 4.06 13.82
CA VAL A 80 -38.72 4.54 15.02
C VAL A 80 -39.49 5.84 14.80
N GLY A 81 -39.10 6.65 13.80
CA GLY A 81 -39.65 7.99 13.60
C GLY A 81 -39.34 8.96 14.72
N MET A 82 -39.96 10.14 14.67
CA MET A 82 -39.76 11.23 15.65
C MET A 82 -41.07 11.92 15.97
N THR A 83 -41.25 12.25 17.25
CA THR A 83 -42.28 13.19 17.74
C THR A 83 -41.90 14.63 17.41
N ARG A 84 -42.81 15.58 17.65
CA ARG A 84 -42.53 17.02 17.47
C ARG A 84 -41.31 17.47 18.28
N ASP A 85 -41.25 17.07 19.55
CA ASP A 85 -40.16 17.48 20.45
C ASP A 85 -38.83 16.79 20.07
N GLU A 86 -38.86 15.57 19.54
CA GLU A 86 -37.69 14.89 19.01
C GLU A 86 -37.19 15.52 17.72
N LEU A 87 -38.06 15.99 16.82
CA LEU A 87 -37.68 16.77 15.64
C LEU A 87 -36.97 18.06 16.05
N ASP A 88 -37.55 18.81 17.00
CA ASP A 88 -36.97 20.04 17.52
C ASP A 88 -35.60 19.80 18.17
N ASN A 89 -35.48 18.77 19.00
CA ASN A 89 -34.26 18.43 19.71
C ASN A 89 -33.16 17.82 18.84
N ASN A 90 -33.50 16.98 17.84
CA ASN A 90 -32.52 16.23 17.04
C ASN A 90 -32.11 16.97 15.75
N LEU A 91 -32.99 17.78 15.19
CA LEU A 91 -32.72 18.53 13.96
C LEU A 91 -32.58 20.03 14.19
N GLY A 92 -33.11 20.56 15.30
CA GLY A 92 -33.00 21.97 15.66
C GLY A 92 -31.78 22.31 16.52
N VAL A 93 -31.11 21.30 17.12
CA VAL A 93 -29.93 21.50 17.97
C VAL A 93 -28.70 20.90 17.30
N ILE A 94 -27.75 21.77 16.94
CA ILE A 94 -26.51 21.40 16.27
C ILE A 94 -25.62 20.56 17.22
N ALA A 95 -24.99 19.50 16.68
CA ALA A 95 -24.11 18.58 17.41
C ALA A 95 -24.77 17.80 18.55
N LYS A 96 -26.10 17.66 18.54
CA LYS A 96 -26.84 16.77 19.44
C LYS A 96 -27.20 15.48 18.69
N SER A 97 -26.72 14.33 19.20
CA SER A 97 -27.00 13.02 18.60
C SER A 97 -27.95 12.21 19.49
N GLY A 98 -29.18 12.02 19.06
CA GLY A 98 -30.12 11.09 19.69
C GLY A 98 -29.68 9.63 19.54
N SER A 99 -28.82 9.33 18.57
CA SER A 99 -28.24 7.99 18.39
C SER A 99 -27.13 7.73 19.42
N LEU A 100 -26.27 8.73 19.70
CA LEU A 100 -25.27 8.63 20.76
C LEU A 100 -25.90 8.49 22.15
N GLN A 101 -26.95 9.27 22.43
CA GLN A 101 -27.69 9.16 23.69
C GLN A 101 -28.25 7.74 23.86
N PHE A 102 -28.88 7.18 22.85
CA PHE A 102 -29.39 5.83 22.86
C PHE A 102 -28.28 4.78 23.07
N LYS A 103 -27.12 4.95 22.43
CA LYS A 103 -25.94 4.09 22.62
C LYS A 103 -25.48 4.10 24.07
N ASN A 104 -25.30 5.27 24.66
CA ASN A 104 -24.82 5.43 26.04
C ASN A 104 -25.79 4.82 27.08
N GLU A 105 -27.09 4.94 26.84
CA GLU A 105 -28.13 4.35 27.70
C GLU A 105 -28.16 2.81 27.62
N ASN A 106 -27.62 2.23 26.54
CA ASN A 106 -27.64 0.80 26.26
C ASN A 106 -26.23 0.15 26.12
N GLU A 107 -25.16 0.86 26.49
CA GLU A 107 -23.73 0.45 26.34
C GLU A 107 -23.37 -0.91 26.97
N LYS A 108 -24.16 -1.41 27.92
CA LYS A 108 -23.92 -2.68 28.63
C LYS A 108 -24.56 -3.90 27.96
N LYS A 109 -25.15 -3.74 26.76
CA LYS A 109 -25.91 -4.81 26.12
C LYS A 109 -25.33 -5.09 24.72
N ASP A 110 -24.96 -6.34 24.48
CA ASP A 110 -24.46 -6.80 23.19
C ASP A 110 -25.49 -6.58 22.07
N GLY A 111 -25.07 -6.04 20.95
CA GLY A 111 -25.82 -5.99 19.70
C GLY A 111 -26.33 -4.63 19.23
N VAL A 112 -26.08 -3.53 19.96
CA VAL A 112 -26.44 -2.17 19.53
C VAL A 112 -25.25 -1.53 18.79
N ASP A 113 -25.30 -1.56 17.47
CA ASP A 113 -24.25 -1.06 16.58
C ASP A 113 -24.73 0.21 15.87
N ILE A 114 -24.67 1.33 16.58
CA ILE A 114 -25.12 2.65 16.10
C ILE A 114 -24.02 3.35 15.32
N ILE A 115 -24.35 3.81 14.11
CA ILE A 115 -23.43 4.45 13.18
C ILE A 115 -23.28 5.95 13.47
N GLY A 116 -24.40 6.68 13.67
CA GLY A 116 -24.45 8.14 13.84
C GLY A 116 -24.13 8.62 15.25
N GLN A 117 -22.90 9.11 15.49
CA GLN A 117 -22.47 9.50 16.85
C GLN A 117 -22.33 11.04 17.06
N PHE A 118 -22.17 11.82 16.00
CA PHE A 118 -21.76 13.24 16.11
C PHE A 118 -22.91 14.25 16.06
N GLY A 119 -24.10 13.87 15.59
CA GLY A 119 -25.25 14.77 15.48
C GLY A 119 -25.09 15.88 14.42
N VAL A 120 -24.20 15.70 13.47
CA VAL A 120 -23.91 16.68 12.40
C VAL A 120 -24.17 16.13 11.00
N GLY A 121 -24.23 14.81 10.83
CA GLY A 121 -24.36 14.15 9.52
C GLY A 121 -25.60 14.59 8.75
N PHE A 122 -26.72 14.88 9.44
CA PHE A 122 -27.95 15.37 8.81
C PHE A 122 -27.74 16.68 8.03
N TYR A 123 -26.92 17.60 8.54
CA TYR A 123 -26.72 18.91 7.91
C TYR A 123 -25.91 18.83 6.61
N SER A 124 -25.25 17.70 6.32
CA SER A 124 -24.62 17.44 5.02
C SER A 124 -25.63 17.52 3.85
N ALA A 125 -26.91 17.29 4.10
CA ALA A 125 -27.99 17.48 3.14
C ALA A 125 -27.98 18.86 2.48
N PHE A 126 -27.65 19.92 3.22
CA PHE A 126 -27.60 21.30 2.73
C PHE A 126 -26.39 21.57 1.80
N MET A 127 -25.43 20.66 1.72
CA MET A 127 -24.33 20.78 0.75
C MET A 127 -24.87 20.68 -0.68
N VAL A 128 -25.89 19.84 -0.91
CA VAL A 128 -26.42 19.51 -2.22
C VAL A 128 -27.85 20.04 -2.47
N SER A 129 -28.55 20.46 -1.43
CA SER A 129 -29.95 20.90 -1.52
C SER A 129 -30.15 22.36 -1.14
N SER A 130 -31.14 23.01 -1.76
CA SER A 130 -31.62 24.34 -1.45
C SER A 130 -32.70 24.33 -0.37
N GLN A 131 -33.40 23.20 -0.21
CA GLN A 131 -34.44 23.00 0.80
C GLN A 131 -34.40 21.53 1.27
N VAL A 132 -34.63 21.33 2.55
CA VAL A 132 -34.79 20.02 3.18
C VAL A 132 -36.12 19.98 3.89
N VAL A 133 -36.94 18.95 3.59
CA VAL A 133 -38.23 18.70 4.24
C VAL A 133 -38.16 17.31 4.89
N VAL A 134 -38.48 17.23 6.19
CA VAL A 134 -38.48 16.00 6.98
C VAL A 134 -39.89 15.74 7.51
N GLU A 135 -40.56 14.74 6.96
CA GLU A 135 -41.85 14.25 7.46
C GLU A 135 -41.59 13.03 8.35
N SER A 136 -42.04 13.09 9.61
CA SER A 136 -41.81 11.99 10.56
C SER A 136 -43.05 11.69 11.39
N ARG A 137 -43.23 10.39 11.68
CA ARG A 137 -44.23 9.90 12.62
C ARG A 137 -43.58 8.87 13.52
N ALA A 138 -43.62 9.13 14.83
CA ALA A 138 -43.07 8.22 15.81
C ALA A 138 -43.83 6.91 15.86
N TYR A 139 -43.15 5.78 16.13
CA TYR A 139 -43.79 4.48 16.29
C TYR A 139 -44.81 4.51 17.44
N GLY A 140 -46.01 4.10 17.17
CA GLY A 140 -47.15 4.11 18.14
C GLY A 140 -47.85 5.45 18.29
N ALA A 141 -47.39 6.53 17.59
CA ALA A 141 -48.06 7.84 17.60
C ALA A 141 -49.11 7.96 16.49
N GLU A 142 -50.19 8.70 16.75
CA GLU A 142 -51.21 9.02 15.75
C GLU A 142 -50.83 10.24 14.91
N GLU A 143 -50.10 11.19 15.50
CA GLU A 143 -49.73 12.45 14.87
C GLU A 143 -48.42 12.33 14.09
N ALA A 144 -48.40 12.94 12.90
CA ALA A 144 -47.18 13.17 12.10
C ALA A 144 -46.81 14.64 12.10
N TRP A 145 -45.51 14.90 11.96
CA TRP A 145 -44.96 16.25 11.97
C TRP A 145 -44.02 16.45 10.79
N THR A 146 -44.01 17.68 10.27
CA THR A 146 -43.12 18.11 9.19
C THR A 146 -42.19 19.20 9.69
N TRP A 147 -40.89 18.94 9.61
CA TRP A 147 -39.82 19.91 9.81
C TRP A 147 -39.31 20.35 8.44
N GLN A 148 -39.09 21.66 8.23
CA GLN A 148 -38.55 22.15 6.98
C GLN A 148 -37.56 23.30 7.21
N SER A 149 -36.52 23.37 6.35
CA SER A 149 -35.51 24.41 6.39
C SER A 149 -34.86 24.62 5.03
N SER A 150 -34.45 25.85 4.74
CA SER A 150 -33.58 26.23 3.63
C SER A 150 -32.10 26.38 4.06
N GLY A 151 -31.75 26.00 5.29
CA GLY A 151 -30.37 26.04 5.82
C GLY A 151 -30.17 27.12 6.89
N LEU A 152 -29.42 28.18 6.59
CA LEU A 152 -28.90 29.14 7.59
C LEU A 152 -29.98 30.04 8.27
N GLU A 153 -31.20 30.12 7.72
CA GLU A 153 -32.23 31.01 8.19
C GLU A 153 -33.11 30.48 9.33
N GLY A 154 -32.97 29.16 9.62
CA GLY A 154 -33.77 28.52 10.66
C GLY A 154 -34.66 27.41 10.09
N TYR A 155 -35.65 26.96 10.87
CA TYR A 155 -36.56 25.88 10.50
C TYR A 155 -37.96 26.14 11.04
N GLU A 156 -38.92 25.44 10.46
CA GLU A 156 -40.32 25.42 10.91
C GLU A 156 -40.76 24.00 11.21
N ILE A 157 -41.63 23.82 12.20
CA ILE A 157 -42.28 22.53 12.50
C ILE A 157 -43.79 22.73 12.44
N VAL A 158 -44.45 22.01 11.54
CA VAL A 158 -45.87 22.05 11.34
C VAL A 158 -46.49 20.63 11.40
N PRO A 159 -47.81 20.49 11.65
CA PRO A 159 -48.48 19.19 11.51
C PRO A 159 -48.25 18.61 10.10
N GLY A 160 -47.92 17.30 10.04
CA GLY A 160 -47.65 16.55 8.81
C GLY A 160 -48.71 15.50 8.50
N SER A 161 -48.55 14.83 7.36
CA SER A 161 -49.51 13.83 6.85
C SER A 161 -48.86 12.47 6.55
N LYS A 162 -47.66 12.19 7.12
CA LYS A 162 -46.94 10.92 6.85
C LYS A 162 -47.77 9.70 7.28
N GLU A 163 -48.04 8.81 6.33
CA GLU A 163 -48.64 7.51 6.58
C GLU A 163 -47.58 6.54 7.16
N GLY A 164 -47.97 5.75 8.17
CA GLY A 164 -47.07 4.82 8.87
C GLY A 164 -45.98 5.50 9.71
N HIS A 165 -45.26 4.75 10.49
CA HIS A 165 -44.13 5.23 11.29
C HIS A 165 -42.85 5.39 10.44
N GLY A 166 -41.82 6.03 11.01
CA GLY A 166 -40.53 6.28 10.36
C GLY A 166 -40.38 7.69 9.85
N THR A 167 -39.37 7.94 9.04
CA THR A 167 -39.00 9.27 8.56
C THR A 167 -38.88 9.31 7.04
N LYS A 168 -39.30 10.41 6.42
CA LYS A 168 -39.14 10.70 5.00
C LYS A 168 -38.44 12.04 4.87
N ILE A 169 -37.27 12.05 4.24
CA ILE A 169 -36.45 13.24 4.00
C ILE A 169 -36.48 13.55 2.51
N THR A 170 -36.99 14.71 2.14
CA THR A 170 -37.01 15.19 0.76
C THR A 170 -36.03 16.37 0.59
N LEU A 171 -35.09 16.21 -0.31
CA LEU A 171 -34.07 17.20 -0.68
C LEU A 171 -34.45 17.84 -2.02
N THR A 172 -34.62 19.17 -2.08
CA THR A 172 -34.66 19.88 -3.33
C THR A 172 -33.25 20.17 -3.80
N ILE A 173 -32.80 19.45 -4.81
CA ILE A 173 -31.40 19.49 -5.28
C ILE A 173 -31.11 20.83 -5.97
N LYS A 174 -29.96 21.43 -5.61
CA LYS A 174 -29.47 22.69 -6.17
C LYS A 174 -29.35 22.63 -7.69
N PRO A 175 -29.52 23.77 -8.39
CA PRO A 175 -29.20 23.83 -9.82
C PRO A 175 -27.72 23.61 -10.06
N ASP A 176 -27.37 23.15 -11.25
CA ASP A 176 -25.95 22.98 -11.64
C ASP A 176 -25.27 24.35 -11.75
N GLY A 177 -24.01 24.40 -11.38
CA GLY A 177 -23.10 25.54 -11.53
C GLY A 177 -22.03 25.28 -12.59
N ASP A 178 -21.09 26.20 -12.72
CA ASP A 178 -20.00 26.07 -13.71
C ASP A 178 -19.07 24.88 -13.44
N GLU A 179 -18.82 24.56 -12.18
CA GLU A 179 -17.95 23.46 -11.74
C GLU A 179 -18.71 22.34 -11.01
N GLU A 180 -19.99 22.54 -10.70
CA GLU A 180 -20.78 21.67 -9.82
C GLU A 180 -21.95 21.06 -10.57
N HIS A 181 -21.97 19.75 -10.68
CA HIS A 181 -23.00 18.96 -11.38
C HIS A 181 -23.96 18.29 -10.38
N TYR A 182 -24.79 19.10 -9.71
CA TYR A 182 -25.76 18.57 -8.73
C TYR A 182 -26.83 17.66 -9.35
N SER A 183 -27.12 17.82 -10.65
CA SER A 183 -28.07 16.96 -11.38
C SER A 183 -27.65 15.48 -11.40
N ASP A 184 -26.38 15.17 -11.19
CA ASP A 184 -25.88 13.79 -11.09
C ASP A 184 -26.55 13.03 -9.93
N TYR A 185 -26.92 13.72 -8.84
CA TYR A 185 -27.65 13.12 -7.72
C TYR A 185 -29.12 12.79 -8.03
N LEU A 186 -29.61 13.13 -9.23
CA LEU A 186 -30.92 12.74 -9.75
C LEU A 186 -30.82 11.60 -10.78
N GLU A 187 -29.58 11.12 -11.05
CA GLU A 187 -29.33 10.01 -11.97
C GLU A 187 -29.29 8.67 -11.21
N GLN A 188 -30.15 7.73 -11.62
CA GLN A 188 -30.32 6.44 -10.95
C GLN A 188 -29.00 5.66 -10.83
N TYR A 189 -28.20 5.62 -11.90
CA TYR A 189 -26.92 4.90 -11.89
C TYR A 189 -25.90 5.54 -10.96
N HIS A 190 -25.84 6.86 -10.93
CA HIS A 190 -24.93 7.59 -10.04
C HIS A 190 -25.29 7.33 -8.57
N VAL A 191 -26.57 7.47 -8.21
CA VAL A 191 -27.03 7.19 -6.84
C VAL A 191 -26.80 5.73 -6.46
N SER A 192 -27.07 4.78 -7.37
CA SER A 192 -26.79 3.36 -7.15
C SER A 192 -25.30 3.09 -6.89
N GLN A 193 -24.41 3.75 -7.63
CA GLN A 193 -22.95 3.63 -7.41
C GLN A 193 -22.53 4.20 -6.05
N LEU A 194 -23.10 5.34 -5.64
CA LEU A 194 -22.82 5.92 -4.33
C LEU A 194 -23.30 5.00 -3.19
N VAL A 195 -24.48 4.39 -3.32
CA VAL A 195 -24.97 3.40 -2.35
C VAL A 195 -24.01 2.21 -2.27
N LYS A 196 -23.62 1.64 -3.41
CA LYS A 196 -22.65 0.53 -3.46
C LYS A 196 -21.29 0.90 -2.87
N ARG A 197 -20.82 2.12 -3.10
CA ARG A 197 -19.53 2.58 -2.59
C ARG A 197 -19.51 2.74 -1.09
N TYR A 198 -20.50 3.45 -0.53
CA TYR A 198 -20.46 3.91 0.86
C TYR A 198 -21.33 3.11 1.82
N SER A 199 -22.43 2.50 1.33
CA SER A 199 -23.51 1.93 2.15
C SER A 199 -23.87 0.50 1.76
N ASP A 200 -23.02 -0.21 1.00
CA ASP A 200 -23.29 -1.55 0.48
C ASP A 200 -23.58 -2.58 1.59
N TYR A 201 -23.02 -2.40 2.77
CA TYR A 201 -23.14 -3.33 3.89
C TYR A 201 -24.03 -2.81 5.02
N ILE A 202 -24.85 -1.82 4.76
CA ILE A 202 -25.97 -1.46 5.65
C ILE A 202 -26.91 -2.67 5.76
N ARG A 203 -27.32 -3.01 6.99
CA ARG A 203 -28.02 -4.26 7.32
C ARG A 203 -29.44 -4.38 6.73
N TYR A 204 -30.01 -3.27 6.28
CA TYR A 204 -31.35 -3.18 5.76
C TYR A 204 -31.33 -2.96 4.25
N PRO A 205 -32.33 -3.52 3.50
CA PRO A 205 -32.36 -3.34 2.06
C PRO A 205 -32.60 -1.86 1.72
N ILE A 206 -31.72 -1.32 0.89
CA ILE A 206 -31.83 0.00 0.29
C ILE A 206 -32.48 -0.19 -1.07
N LYS A 207 -33.73 0.21 -1.21
CA LYS A 207 -34.58 -0.02 -2.38
C LYS A 207 -34.69 1.24 -3.22
N MET A 208 -34.61 1.09 -4.52
CA MET A 208 -34.85 2.16 -5.48
C MET A 208 -35.57 1.62 -6.72
N GLU A 209 -36.48 2.40 -7.28
CA GLU A 209 -37.12 2.06 -8.53
C GLU A 209 -36.16 2.36 -9.68
N MET A 210 -35.75 1.30 -10.41
CA MET A 210 -34.80 1.39 -11.52
C MET A 210 -35.53 1.32 -12.85
N LYS A 211 -35.20 2.25 -13.74
CA LYS A 211 -35.65 2.25 -15.12
C LYS A 211 -34.80 1.28 -15.93
N LYS A 212 -35.39 0.23 -16.46
CA LYS A 212 -34.76 -0.78 -17.29
C LYS A 212 -35.32 -0.79 -18.71
N SER A 213 -34.53 -1.32 -19.63
CA SER A 213 -34.92 -1.54 -21.01
C SER A 213 -34.82 -3.03 -21.32
N LYS A 214 -35.84 -3.62 -21.89
CA LYS A 214 -35.81 -4.97 -22.47
C LYS A 214 -36.11 -4.92 -23.97
N LEU A 215 -35.51 -5.85 -24.70
CA LEU A 215 -35.80 -6.00 -26.12
C LEU A 215 -37.27 -6.39 -26.29
N LYS A 216 -37.98 -5.66 -27.11
CA LYS A 216 -39.39 -5.92 -27.41
C LYS A 216 -39.51 -7.22 -28.22
N GLU A 217 -40.40 -8.12 -27.81
CA GLU A 217 -40.59 -9.40 -28.47
C GLU A 217 -40.90 -9.21 -29.96
N GLY A 218 -40.21 -9.95 -30.81
CA GLY A 218 -40.38 -9.91 -32.28
C GLY A 218 -39.59 -8.83 -33.00
N THR A 219 -38.68 -8.12 -32.32
CA THR A 219 -37.74 -7.14 -32.92
C THR A 219 -36.29 -7.65 -32.75
N GLY A 220 -35.37 -7.16 -33.60
CA GLY A 220 -33.95 -7.58 -33.55
C GLY A 220 -33.66 -8.94 -34.22
N THR A 221 -34.64 -9.58 -34.82
CA THR A 221 -34.51 -10.79 -35.65
C THR A 221 -35.14 -10.53 -37.02
N ASP A 222 -34.67 -11.26 -38.05
CA ASP A 222 -35.19 -11.18 -39.43
C ASP A 222 -35.15 -9.78 -40.10
N GLY A 223 -34.07 -9.01 -39.87
CA GLY A 223 -33.84 -7.74 -40.53
C GLY A 223 -34.68 -6.56 -39.98
N LYS A 224 -35.32 -6.74 -38.84
CA LYS A 224 -35.98 -5.65 -38.10
C LYS A 224 -35.00 -5.04 -37.09
N ASP A 225 -34.98 -3.73 -37.04
CA ASP A 225 -34.19 -3.00 -36.03
C ASP A 225 -34.67 -3.37 -34.63
N PRO A 226 -33.74 -3.50 -33.64
CA PRO A 226 -34.07 -3.79 -32.26
C PRO A 226 -34.85 -2.62 -31.64
N GLU A 227 -36.08 -2.86 -31.23
CA GLU A 227 -36.89 -1.93 -30.44
C GLU A 227 -36.79 -2.31 -28.96
N TYR A 228 -36.64 -1.32 -28.08
CA TYR A 228 -36.58 -1.53 -26.62
C TYR A 228 -37.81 -0.93 -25.96
N GLU A 229 -38.45 -1.67 -25.08
CA GLU A 229 -39.46 -1.14 -24.19
C GLU A 229 -38.89 -0.85 -22.80
N THR A 230 -39.27 0.27 -22.23
CA THR A 230 -38.88 0.70 -20.89
C THR A 230 -39.88 0.16 -19.87
N TYR A 231 -39.35 -0.40 -18.77
CA TYR A 231 -40.15 -0.79 -17.60
C TYR A 231 -39.45 -0.33 -16.32
N PHE A 232 -40.18 -0.30 -15.22
CA PHE A 232 -39.67 0.06 -13.90
C PHE A 232 -39.70 -1.16 -13.00
N GLU A 233 -38.62 -1.35 -12.24
CA GLU A 233 -38.49 -2.45 -11.30
C GLU A 233 -37.82 -1.94 -10.00
N THR A 234 -38.39 -2.30 -8.84
CA THR A 234 -37.77 -1.98 -7.56
C THR A 234 -36.61 -2.94 -7.29
N GLU A 235 -35.40 -2.40 -7.20
CA GLU A 235 -34.20 -3.16 -6.90
C GLU A 235 -33.70 -2.87 -5.48
N THR A 236 -33.06 -3.87 -4.87
CA THR A 236 -32.22 -3.69 -3.70
C THR A 236 -30.80 -3.39 -4.15
N LEU A 237 -30.33 -2.20 -3.80
CA LEU A 237 -29.04 -1.68 -4.30
C LEU A 237 -27.84 -2.22 -3.55
N ASN A 238 -28.01 -2.62 -2.28
CA ASN A 238 -26.91 -3.00 -1.38
C ASN A 238 -26.88 -4.50 -1.10
N SER A 239 -25.71 -5.00 -0.73
CA SER A 239 -25.45 -6.42 -0.43
C SER A 239 -25.84 -6.83 1.00
N MET A 240 -26.03 -5.89 1.91
CA MET A 240 -26.41 -6.03 3.32
C MET A 240 -25.46 -6.84 4.19
N THR A 241 -25.01 -8.00 3.76
CA THR A 241 -24.17 -8.91 4.56
C THR A 241 -22.73 -8.94 4.02
N PRO A 242 -21.76 -8.37 4.75
CA PRO A 242 -20.37 -8.34 4.33
C PRO A 242 -19.75 -9.75 4.36
N ILE A 243 -19.08 -10.14 3.27
CA ILE A 243 -18.46 -11.45 3.11
C ILE A 243 -17.43 -11.76 4.21
N TRP A 244 -16.75 -10.73 4.74
CA TRP A 244 -15.75 -10.88 5.81
C TRP A 244 -16.31 -11.15 7.19
N LYS A 245 -17.63 -10.92 7.40
CA LYS A 245 -18.34 -11.24 8.65
C LYS A 245 -18.99 -12.61 8.62
N LYS A 246 -19.14 -13.23 7.44
CA LYS A 246 -19.68 -14.60 7.32
C LYS A 246 -18.72 -15.64 7.93
N ALA A 247 -19.25 -16.72 8.47
CA ALA A 247 -18.42 -17.83 8.97
C ALA A 247 -17.54 -18.42 7.83
N LYS A 248 -16.37 -18.95 8.20
CA LYS A 248 -15.46 -19.55 7.19
C LYS A 248 -16.12 -20.70 6.42
N SER A 249 -17.01 -21.46 7.08
CA SER A 249 -17.75 -22.57 6.46
C SER A 249 -18.82 -22.14 5.45
N GLU A 250 -19.23 -20.88 5.46
CA GLU A 250 -20.27 -20.32 4.58
C GLU A 250 -19.72 -19.63 3.34
N VAL A 251 -18.38 -19.48 3.24
CA VAL A 251 -17.73 -18.73 2.16
C VAL A 251 -16.71 -19.64 1.50
N LYS A 252 -16.86 -19.85 0.21
CA LYS A 252 -15.92 -20.59 -0.63
C LYS A 252 -14.79 -19.69 -1.11
N ASP A 253 -13.66 -20.29 -1.46
CA ASP A 253 -12.53 -19.55 -2.04
C ASP A 253 -12.91 -18.84 -3.35
N GLU A 254 -13.81 -19.43 -4.13
CA GLU A 254 -14.34 -18.81 -5.36
C GLU A 254 -15.10 -17.50 -5.06
N ASP A 255 -15.88 -17.46 -3.97
CA ASP A 255 -16.63 -16.26 -3.56
C ASP A 255 -15.65 -15.12 -3.17
N LEU A 256 -14.55 -15.48 -2.48
CA LEU A 256 -13.50 -14.53 -2.09
C LEU A 256 -12.71 -14.02 -3.30
N ASN A 257 -12.42 -14.88 -4.25
CA ASN A 257 -11.73 -14.51 -5.48
C ASN A 257 -12.60 -13.60 -6.36
N ASN A 258 -13.89 -13.91 -6.48
CA ASN A 258 -14.83 -13.07 -7.22
C ASN A 258 -15.01 -11.70 -6.55
N PHE A 259 -15.15 -11.69 -5.22
CA PHE A 259 -15.18 -10.44 -4.45
C PHE A 259 -13.93 -9.58 -4.71
N TYR A 260 -12.74 -10.19 -4.69
CA TYR A 260 -11.49 -9.49 -4.98
C TYR A 260 -11.49 -8.87 -6.39
N LYS A 261 -11.83 -9.67 -7.40
CA LYS A 261 -11.85 -9.23 -8.81
C LYS A 261 -12.83 -8.06 -9.03
N GLU A 262 -14.03 -8.16 -8.49
CA GLU A 262 -15.05 -7.13 -8.61
C GLU A 262 -14.72 -5.85 -7.83
N LYS A 263 -14.24 -6.02 -6.57
CA LYS A 263 -14.01 -4.89 -5.67
C LYS A 263 -12.77 -4.08 -6.03
N PHE A 264 -11.71 -4.76 -6.50
CA PHE A 264 -10.42 -4.13 -6.79
C PHE A 264 -10.11 -4.05 -8.28
N PHE A 265 -11.10 -4.35 -9.14
CA PHE A 265 -10.98 -4.30 -10.60
C PHE A 265 -9.79 -5.08 -11.14
N ASP A 266 -9.54 -6.24 -10.56
CA ASP A 266 -8.52 -7.19 -10.99
C ASP A 266 -9.19 -8.35 -11.74
N TRP A 267 -8.55 -8.87 -12.78
CA TRP A 267 -9.06 -9.99 -13.59
C TRP A 267 -8.48 -11.33 -13.16
N GLN A 268 -7.41 -11.31 -12.34
CA GLN A 268 -6.75 -12.51 -11.85
C GLN A 268 -7.16 -12.80 -10.42
N ASP A 269 -7.13 -14.07 -10.05
CA ASP A 269 -7.28 -14.47 -8.66
C ASP A 269 -6.06 -14.01 -7.86
N PRO A 270 -6.22 -13.63 -6.59
CA PRO A 270 -5.10 -13.26 -5.73
C PRO A 270 -4.23 -14.48 -5.41
N LEU A 271 -2.93 -14.30 -5.19
CA LEU A 271 -2.03 -15.36 -4.76
C LEU A 271 -2.39 -15.89 -3.37
N ARG A 272 -2.87 -14.99 -2.50
CA ARG A 272 -3.24 -15.33 -1.14
C ARG A 272 -4.41 -14.50 -0.66
N VAL A 273 -5.34 -15.14 0.03
CA VAL A 273 -6.44 -14.50 0.76
C VAL A 273 -6.18 -14.65 2.26
N ILE A 274 -6.24 -13.54 2.99
CA ILE A 274 -6.00 -13.48 4.43
C ILE A 274 -7.28 -13.00 5.12
N ARG A 275 -7.88 -13.86 5.94
CA ARG A 275 -9.02 -13.50 6.78
C ARG A 275 -8.59 -13.49 8.24
N THR A 276 -8.83 -12.40 8.93
CA THR A 276 -8.56 -12.29 10.36
C THR A 276 -9.65 -11.49 11.05
N SER A 277 -10.03 -11.93 12.22
CA SER A 277 -10.92 -11.20 13.13
C SER A 277 -10.33 -11.27 14.54
N THR A 278 -10.52 -10.21 15.29
CA THR A 278 -10.01 -10.11 16.66
C THR A 278 -11.02 -9.35 17.50
N GLU A 279 -11.25 -9.85 18.70
CA GLU A 279 -12.04 -9.20 19.75
C GLU A 279 -11.13 -8.78 20.91
N GLY A 280 -11.49 -7.76 21.65
CA GLY A 280 -10.77 -7.29 22.84
C GLY A 280 -10.28 -5.85 22.74
N ALA A 281 -8.97 -5.58 22.96
CA ALA A 281 -8.42 -4.22 22.99
C ALA A 281 -8.64 -3.42 21.71
N ALA A 282 -8.82 -4.07 20.58
CA ALA A 282 -9.30 -3.52 19.31
C ALA A 282 -10.09 -4.63 18.62
N THR A 283 -11.38 -4.40 18.43
CA THR A 283 -12.31 -5.33 17.76
C THR A 283 -12.37 -4.98 16.27
N TYR A 284 -11.96 -5.90 15.41
CA TYR A 284 -12.01 -5.71 13.97
C TYR A 284 -12.10 -7.02 13.20
N SER A 285 -12.60 -6.95 11.99
CA SER A 285 -12.50 -7.99 10.97
C SER A 285 -11.75 -7.45 9.77
N ALA A 286 -10.84 -8.23 9.20
CA ALA A 286 -10.11 -7.85 7.99
C ALA A 286 -10.12 -8.97 6.96
N LEU A 287 -10.25 -8.56 5.70
CA LEU A 287 -10.12 -9.40 4.52
C LEU A 287 -9.07 -8.77 3.60
N LEU A 288 -7.92 -9.43 3.51
CA LEU A 288 -6.76 -8.94 2.77
C LEU A 288 -6.42 -9.89 1.64
N PHE A 289 -5.84 -9.33 0.58
CA PHE A 289 -5.46 -10.04 -0.62
C PHE A 289 -4.03 -9.67 -1.02
N ILE A 290 -3.23 -10.67 -1.36
CA ILE A 290 -1.94 -10.49 -2.02
C ILE A 290 -2.18 -10.66 -3.51
N PRO A 291 -2.06 -9.60 -4.33
CA PRO A 291 -2.24 -9.67 -5.78
C PRO A 291 -1.20 -10.59 -6.44
N LYS A 292 -1.52 -11.08 -7.63
CA LYS A 292 -0.61 -11.88 -8.44
C LYS A 292 0.42 -11.02 -9.17
N THR A 293 -0.01 -9.87 -9.67
CA THR A 293 0.82 -8.94 -10.44
C THR A 293 0.74 -7.53 -9.85
N ALA A 294 1.84 -6.80 -9.94
CA ALA A 294 1.87 -5.39 -9.56
C ALA A 294 1.08 -4.56 -10.58
N PRO A 295 0.27 -3.58 -10.15
CA PRO A 295 -0.32 -2.60 -11.05
C PRO A 295 0.77 -1.83 -11.79
N MET A 296 0.43 -1.28 -12.97
CA MET A 296 1.41 -0.57 -13.81
C MET A 296 1.99 0.68 -13.14
N ASP A 297 1.24 1.30 -12.26
CA ASP A 297 1.61 2.49 -11.49
C ASP A 297 2.29 2.19 -10.16
N TYR A 298 2.46 0.90 -9.77
CA TYR A 298 2.90 0.49 -8.43
C TYR A 298 4.21 1.15 -7.97
N TYR A 299 5.18 1.29 -8.86
CA TYR A 299 6.48 1.92 -8.56
C TYR A 299 6.54 3.40 -9.00
N THR A 300 5.40 4.04 -9.20
CA THR A 300 5.32 5.47 -9.55
C THR A 300 4.89 6.31 -8.34
N ARG A 301 5.00 7.64 -8.47
CA ARG A 301 4.52 8.57 -7.44
C ARG A 301 2.99 8.68 -7.35
N GLU A 302 2.31 8.18 -8.36
CA GLU A 302 0.84 8.22 -8.46
C GLU A 302 0.20 7.06 -7.69
N PHE A 303 0.99 6.03 -7.36
CA PHE A 303 0.48 4.90 -6.58
C PHE A 303 0.16 5.31 -5.15
N GLU A 304 -1.08 5.10 -4.76
CA GLU A 304 -1.56 5.32 -3.39
C GLU A 304 -1.81 3.98 -2.70
N LYS A 305 -1.02 3.71 -1.67
CA LYS A 305 -1.24 2.55 -0.79
C LYS A 305 -2.43 2.75 0.13
N GLY A 306 -2.99 1.68 0.63
CA GLY A 306 -3.97 1.70 1.72
C GLY A 306 -5.03 0.63 1.60
N LEU A 307 -5.63 0.31 2.74
CA LEU A 307 -6.77 -0.58 2.84
C LEU A 307 -8.05 0.22 2.94
N GLN A 308 -9.16 -0.33 2.43
CA GLN A 308 -10.46 0.24 2.69
C GLN A 308 -10.79 0.11 4.18
N LEU A 309 -11.21 1.20 4.80
CA LEU A 309 -11.60 1.23 6.19
C LEU A 309 -13.10 1.39 6.32
N TYR A 310 -13.71 0.42 6.97
CA TYR A 310 -15.14 0.42 7.32
C TYR A 310 -15.33 0.60 8.81
N ALA A 311 -16.41 1.25 9.18
CA ALA A 311 -16.94 1.27 10.54
C ALA A 311 -18.41 0.84 10.50
N SER A 312 -18.71 -0.27 11.16
CA SER A 312 -20.07 -0.85 11.20
C SER A 312 -20.71 -1.05 9.80
N GLY A 313 -19.90 -1.47 8.82
CA GLY A 313 -20.36 -1.73 7.45
C GLY A 313 -20.48 -0.48 6.55
N VAL A 314 -20.09 0.68 7.05
CA VAL A 314 -20.05 1.95 6.28
C VAL A 314 -18.62 2.26 5.89
N LEU A 315 -18.36 2.56 4.63
CA LEU A 315 -17.04 2.96 4.14
C LEU A 315 -16.67 4.35 4.69
N ILE A 316 -15.54 4.39 5.38
CA ILE A 316 -14.99 5.60 5.98
C ILE A 316 -13.88 6.17 5.10
N MET A 317 -12.93 5.33 4.71
CA MET A 317 -11.81 5.70 3.85
C MET A 317 -11.58 4.62 2.80
N ASP A 318 -11.39 5.03 1.56
CA ASP A 318 -11.11 4.10 0.46
C ASP A 318 -9.65 3.61 0.47
N LYS A 319 -8.74 4.45 0.94
CA LYS A 319 -7.30 4.16 1.07
C LYS A 319 -6.76 4.68 2.41
N CYS A 320 -6.86 3.86 3.46
CA CYS A 320 -6.25 4.16 4.75
C CYS A 320 -4.77 3.72 4.74
N ALA A 321 -3.87 4.67 4.46
CA ALA A 321 -2.44 4.41 4.34
C ALA A 321 -1.79 3.97 5.67
N ASP A 322 -2.34 4.40 6.81
CA ASP A 322 -1.81 4.13 8.15
C ASP A 322 -1.98 2.66 8.58
N LEU A 323 -2.79 1.89 7.86
CA LEU A 323 -2.99 0.46 8.14
C LEU A 323 -1.88 -0.44 7.59
N LEU A 324 -1.04 0.06 6.68
CA LEU A 324 0.01 -0.72 6.05
C LEU A 324 1.34 0.04 6.05
N PRO A 325 2.44 -0.61 6.45
CA PRO A 325 3.78 -0.08 6.20
C PRO A 325 4.09 -0.11 4.69
N ASP A 326 5.08 0.69 4.26
CA ASP A 326 5.43 0.78 2.83
C ASP A 326 5.89 -0.55 2.25
N CYS A 327 6.56 -1.38 3.03
CA CYS A 327 6.99 -2.72 2.59
C CYS A 327 5.84 -3.67 2.25
N PHE A 328 4.61 -3.41 2.70
CA PHE A 328 3.41 -4.18 2.40
C PHE A 328 2.36 -3.39 1.60
N SER A 329 2.77 -2.32 0.94
CA SER A 329 1.89 -1.45 0.13
C SER A 329 1.15 -2.18 -1.00
N PHE A 330 1.62 -3.35 -1.42
CA PHE A 330 0.96 -4.20 -2.42
C PHE A 330 -0.30 -4.90 -1.92
N VAL A 331 -0.52 -4.97 -0.61
CA VAL A 331 -1.70 -5.65 -0.06
C VAL A 331 -2.94 -4.82 -0.35
N LYS A 332 -3.93 -5.45 -0.98
CA LYS A 332 -5.27 -4.92 -1.17
C LYS A 332 -6.22 -5.52 -0.13
N GLY A 333 -7.30 -4.84 0.16
CA GLY A 333 -8.29 -5.39 1.08
C GLY A 333 -8.98 -4.33 1.91
N LEU A 334 -9.58 -4.80 2.99
CA LEU A 334 -10.37 -3.96 3.87
C LEU A 334 -10.22 -4.35 5.34
N VAL A 335 -10.54 -3.38 6.18
CA VAL A 335 -10.69 -3.53 7.63
C VAL A 335 -12.02 -2.94 8.05
N ASP A 336 -12.80 -3.66 8.82
CA ASP A 336 -14.06 -3.21 9.42
C ASP A 336 -13.93 -3.26 10.95
N SER A 337 -14.00 -2.10 11.61
CA SER A 337 -13.88 -1.98 13.06
C SER A 337 -14.97 -1.06 13.63
N GLN A 338 -15.49 -1.44 14.79
CA GLN A 338 -16.50 -0.67 15.52
C GLN A 338 -15.87 0.31 16.54
N ASP A 339 -14.60 0.08 16.88
CA ASP A 339 -13.93 0.76 18.02
C ASP A 339 -13.10 1.98 17.59
N LEU A 340 -13.20 2.42 16.33
CA LEU A 340 -12.39 3.52 15.83
C LEU A 340 -12.91 4.88 16.29
N SER A 341 -11.99 5.72 16.77
CA SER A 341 -12.28 7.13 17.07
C SER A 341 -12.25 7.94 15.78
N LEU A 342 -13.42 8.09 15.17
CA LEU A 342 -13.59 8.88 13.95
C LEU A 342 -13.66 10.37 14.28
N ASN A 343 -13.17 11.22 13.37
CA ASN A 343 -13.46 12.66 13.44
C ASN A 343 -14.92 12.95 13.02
N ILE A 344 -15.34 14.18 13.12
CA ILE A 344 -16.72 14.60 12.83
C ILE A 344 -17.12 14.27 11.37
N SER A 345 -16.22 14.47 10.40
CA SER A 345 -16.46 14.14 8.98
C SER A 345 -16.33 12.66 8.66
N ARG A 346 -15.76 11.87 9.56
CA ARG A 346 -15.35 10.48 9.31
C ARG A 346 -14.38 10.31 8.12
N GLU A 347 -13.79 11.37 7.62
CA GLU A 347 -12.83 11.33 6.51
C GLU A 347 -11.38 11.25 7.01
N MET A 348 -11.14 11.56 8.28
CA MET A 348 -9.83 11.49 8.91
C MET A 348 -9.91 10.78 10.25
N LEU A 349 -8.87 10.04 10.57
CA LEU A 349 -8.67 9.41 11.87
C LEU A 349 -7.83 10.35 12.74
N GLN A 350 -8.29 10.63 13.95
CA GLN A 350 -7.45 11.31 14.93
C GLN A 350 -6.49 10.28 15.52
N HIS A 351 -5.16 10.47 15.39
CA HIS A 351 -4.06 9.67 15.98
C HIS A 351 -4.53 8.50 16.87
N ASP A 352 -5.26 7.56 16.27
CA ASP A 352 -5.99 6.55 17.01
C ASP A 352 -5.04 5.46 17.47
N ARG A 353 -4.93 5.26 18.78
CA ARG A 353 -4.18 4.14 19.37
C ARG A 353 -4.67 2.79 18.84
N GLN A 354 -5.96 2.67 18.57
CA GLN A 354 -6.56 1.43 18.09
C GLN A 354 -6.17 1.15 16.64
N LEU A 355 -6.12 2.19 15.79
CA LEU A 355 -5.63 2.06 14.42
C LEU A 355 -4.19 1.53 14.38
N LYS A 356 -3.31 2.06 15.24
CA LYS A 356 -1.92 1.58 15.35
C LYS A 356 -1.85 0.12 15.84
N LEU A 357 -2.73 -0.28 16.76
CA LEU A 357 -2.80 -1.67 17.22
C LEU A 357 -3.28 -2.61 16.10
N ILE A 358 -4.28 -2.18 15.33
CA ILE A 358 -4.77 -2.92 14.16
C ILE A 358 -3.65 -3.05 13.13
N ALA A 359 -3.00 -1.94 12.74
CA ALA A 359 -1.91 -1.93 11.79
C ALA A 359 -0.78 -2.90 12.17
N GLY A 360 -0.30 -2.86 13.42
CA GLY A 360 0.76 -3.77 13.90
C GLY A 360 0.34 -5.24 13.92
N ARG A 361 -0.95 -5.55 14.12
CA ARG A 361 -1.46 -6.93 14.03
C ARG A 361 -1.57 -7.40 12.58
N LEU A 362 -2.03 -6.54 11.68
CA LEU A 362 -2.10 -6.83 10.25
C LEU A 362 -0.71 -7.06 9.67
N GLU A 363 0.25 -6.23 10.02
CA GLU A 363 1.64 -6.36 9.61
C GLU A 363 2.21 -7.75 9.98
N LYS A 364 2.09 -8.14 11.24
CA LYS A 364 2.52 -9.48 11.68
C LYS A 364 1.78 -10.61 10.97
N LYS A 365 0.49 -10.42 10.72
CA LYS A 365 -0.30 -11.42 9.99
C LYS A 365 0.15 -11.56 8.54
N ILE A 366 0.39 -10.44 7.84
CA ILE A 366 0.89 -10.42 6.46
C ILE A 366 2.27 -11.09 6.38
N ALA A 367 3.21 -10.68 7.24
CA ALA A 367 4.55 -11.28 7.30
C ALA A 367 4.49 -12.80 7.56
N GLY A 368 3.62 -13.25 8.48
CA GLY A 368 3.40 -14.66 8.76
C GLY A 368 2.82 -15.44 7.59
N GLU A 369 1.92 -14.85 6.82
CA GLU A 369 1.34 -15.48 5.61
C GLU A 369 2.37 -15.55 4.46
N LEU A 370 3.19 -14.51 4.28
CA LEU A 370 4.31 -14.54 3.33
C LEU A 370 5.33 -15.62 3.70
N LYS A 371 5.68 -15.73 4.98
CA LYS A 371 6.57 -16.78 5.48
C LYS A 371 5.97 -18.17 5.25
N SER A 372 4.70 -18.35 5.57
CA SER A 372 3.99 -19.61 5.30
C SER A 372 3.97 -19.97 3.81
N MET A 373 3.81 -18.98 2.93
CA MET A 373 3.86 -19.20 1.49
C MET A 373 5.27 -19.57 1.02
N LEU A 374 6.31 -18.91 1.56
CA LEU A 374 7.72 -19.23 1.29
C LEU A 374 8.07 -20.67 1.68
N GLU A 375 7.59 -21.13 2.83
CA GLU A 375 7.92 -22.45 3.39
C GLU A 375 7.08 -23.59 2.77
N ASN A 376 5.81 -23.33 2.45
CA ASN A 376 4.86 -24.39 2.07
C ASN A 376 4.39 -24.33 0.61
N ASP A 377 4.61 -23.21 -0.11
CA ASP A 377 4.21 -23.00 -1.50
C ASP A 377 5.23 -22.12 -2.23
N ARG A 378 6.45 -22.64 -2.35
CA ARG A 378 7.60 -21.92 -2.90
C ARG A 378 7.33 -21.34 -4.29
N GLU A 379 6.61 -22.05 -5.15
CA GLU A 379 6.31 -21.59 -6.51
C GLU A 379 5.46 -20.32 -6.50
N LYS A 380 4.41 -20.27 -5.65
CA LYS A 380 3.61 -19.04 -5.48
C LYS A 380 4.42 -17.92 -4.85
N TYR A 381 5.33 -18.24 -3.93
CA TYR A 381 6.18 -17.23 -3.34
C TYR A 381 7.16 -16.64 -4.37
N GLU A 382 7.73 -17.44 -5.25
CA GLU A 382 8.58 -16.97 -6.34
C GLU A 382 7.78 -16.14 -7.37
N GLU A 383 6.50 -16.44 -7.58
CA GLU A 383 5.60 -15.62 -8.40
C GLU A 383 5.33 -14.25 -7.73
N PHE A 384 5.02 -14.26 -6.44
CA PHE A 384 4.93 -13.05 -5.61
C PHE A 384 6.21 -12.23 -5.67
N TRP A 385 7.36 -12.89 -5.51
CA TRP A 385 8.67 -12.24 -5.48
C TRP A 385 8.99 -11.48 -6.77
N LYS A 386 8.63 -12.02 -7.93
CA LYS A 386 8.81 -11.35 -9.22
C LYS A 386 8.09 -10.00 -9.31
N SER A 387 6.94 -9.88 -8.66
CA SER A 387 6.12 -8.67 -8.70
C SER A 387 6.46 -7.67 -7.59
N PHE A 388 6.79 -8.16 -6.38
CA PHE A 388 6.87 -7.34 -5.16
C PHE A 388 8.16 -7.53 -4.36
N GLY A 389 9.09 -8.37 -4.81
CA GLY A 389 10.33 -8.64 -4.09
C GLY A 389 11.19 -7.41 -3.85
N LEU A 390 11.22 -6.50 -4.84
CA LEU A 390 11.91 -5.23 -4.72
C LEU A 390 11.37 -4.40 -3.53
N GLN A 391 10.05 -4.41 -3.30
CA GLN A 391 9.43 -3.68 -2.20
C GLN A 391 9.84 -4.25 -0.83
N ILE A 392 9.98 -5.56 -0.71
CA ILE A 392 10.48 -6.21 0.51
C ILE A 392 11.94 -5.80 0.76
N LYS A 393 12.78 -5.77 -0.27
CA LYS A 393 14.19 -5.33 -0.16
C LYS A 393 14.29 -3.86 0.26
N TYR A 394 13.49 -2.97 -0.32
CA TYR A 394 13.38 -1.58 0.13
C TYR A 394 12.93 -1.48 1.58
N GLY A 395 12.00 -2.32 2.03
CA GLY A 395 11.54 -2.36 3.42
C GLY A 395 12.64 -2.75 4.42
N ILE A 396 13.62 -3.55 4.01
CA ILE A 396 14.80 -3.86 4.84
C ILE A 396 15.67 -2.61 5.04
N TYR A 397 15.83 -1.82 3.99
CA TYR A 397 16.67 -0.62 4.00
C TYR A 397 15.98 0.59 4.65
N ASP A 398 14.67 0.72 4.49
CA ASP A 398 13.89 1.89 4.90
C ASP A 398 13.98 2.16 6.40
N ASN A 399 13.88 3.46 6.77
CA ASN A 399 13.93 3.92 8.16
C ASN A 399 15.10 3.31 8.97
N TYR A 400 16.29 3.30 8.35
CA TYR A 400 17.51 2.75 8.96
C TYR A 400 17.38 1.27 9.40
N GLY A 401 16.57 0.50 8.67
CA GLY A 401 16.37 -0.92 8.96
C GLY A 401 15.41 -1.21 10.11
N ALA A 402 14.46 -0.31 10.38
CA ALA A 402 13.49 -0.51 11.46
C ALA A 402 12.72 -1.84 11.36
N LYS A 403 12.56 -2.37 10.13
CA LYS A 403 11.86 -3.62 9.84
C LYS A 403 12.77 -4.77 9.37
N LYS A 404 14.08 -4.58 9.43
CA LYS A 404 15.05 -5.56 8.92
C LYS A 404 14.88 -6.97 9.51
N ASP A 405 14.60 -7.07 10.80
CA ASP A 405 14.47 -8.37 11.47
C ASP A 405 13.19 -9.13 11.10
N GLU A 406 12.14 -8.42 10.69
CA GLU A 406 10.89 -9.02 10.24
C GLU A 406 10.95 -9.47 8.76
N LEU A 407 11.78 -8.78 7.94
CA LEU A 407 11.81 -8.95 6.48
C LEU A 407 13.01 -9.77 5.98
N LYS A 408 14.11 -9.89 6.75
CA LYS A 408 15.35 -10.58 6.32
C LYS A 408 15.14 -12.03 5.89
N ASP A 409 14.22 -12.74 6.56
CA ASP A 409 13.90 -14.14 6.25
C ASP A 409 12.94 -14.29 5.06
N LEU A 410 12.33 -13.18 4.60
CA LEU A 410 11.46 -13.15 3.43
C LEU A 410 12.21 -12.79 2.15
N ALA A 411 13.41 -12.21 2.25
CA ALA A 411 14.16 -11.76 1.10
C ALA A 411 14.79 -12.91 0.31
N LEU A 412 14.69 -12.81 -1.02
CA LEU A 412 15.33 -13.72 -1.96
C LEU A 412 16.44 -13.01 -2.74
N PHE A 413 17.50 -13.73 -3.01
CA PHE A 413 18.63 -13.26 -3.81
C PHE A 413 19.03 -14.34 -4.81
N MET A 414 19.53 -13.93 -5.97
CA MET A 414 20.16 -14.86 -6.89
C MET A 414 21.50 -15.31 -6.33
N SER A 415 21.93 -16.52 -6.69
CA SER A 415 23.23 -17.04 -6.27
C SER A 415 23.94 -17.81 -7.38
N SER A 416 25.20 -18.17 -7.15
CA SER A 416 25.98 -19.04 -8.04
C SER A 416 25.47 -20.47 -8.10
N GLU A 417 24.59 -20.88 -7.20
CA GLU A 417 24.06 -22.24 -7.06
C GLU A 417 22.67 -22.37 -7.72
N GLY A 418 22.62 -22.33 -9.05
CA GLY A 418 21.41 -22.56 -9.83
C GLY A 418 20.69 -21.32 -10.32
N ASP A 419 19.53 -21.53 -10.97
CA ASP A 419 18.76 -20.48 -11.67
C ASP A 419 17.61 -19.90 -10.85
N LYS A 420 17.42 -20.37 -9.61
CA LYS A 420 16.35 -19.91 -8.72
C LYS A 420 16.90 -19.05 -7.59
N PRO A 421 16.15 -18.03 -7.19
CA PRO A 421 16.55 -17.19 -6.06
C PRO A 421 16.46 -17.98 -4.75
N VAL A 422 17.35 -17.67 -3.81
CA VAL A 422 17.52 -18.33 -2.53
C VAL A 422 17.33 -17.35 -1.37
N THR A 423 16.93 -17.85 -0.20
CA THR A 423 16.94 -17.08 1.06
C THR A 423 18.34 -17.03 1.65
N LEU A 424 18.58 -16.06 2.53
CA LEU A 424 19.81 -16.02 3.32
C LEU A 424 20.00 -17.28 4.18
N LYS A 425 18.88 -17.86 4.66
CA LYS A 425 18.90 -19.11 5.41
C LYS A 425 19.38 -20.28 4.55
N GLU A 426 18.83 -20.44 3.35
CA GLU A 426 19.24 -21.48 2.41
C GLU A 426 20.72 -21.37 2.03
N TYR A 427 21.24 -20.15 1.88
CA TYR A 427 22.67 -19.92 1.66
C TYR A 427 23.50 -20.39 2.86
N VAL A 428 23.17 -19.96 4.08
CA VAL A 428 23.92 -20.33 5.30
C VAL A 428 23.88 -21.83 5.56
N ASP A 429 22.73 -22.48 5.30
CA ASP A 429 22.58 -23.94 5.45
C ASP A 429 23.49 -24.74 4.47
N ARG A 430 23.93 -24.12 3.35
CA ARG A 430 24.85 -24.72 2.37
C ARG A 430 26.31 -24.31 2.51
N MET A 431 26.62 -23.39 3.44
CA MET A 431 28.00 -22.92 3.65
C MET A 431 28.94 -24.09 3.90
N LYS A 432 30.14 -24.02 3.32
CA LYS A 432 31.17 -25.02 3.49
C LYS A 432 31.91 -24.87 4.83
N GLU A 433 32.51 -25.96 5.27
CA GLU A 433 33.41 -25.94 6.44
C GLU A 433 34.59 -24.96 6.19
N GLY A 434 34.83 -24.08 7.15
CA GLY A 434 35.85 -23.03 7.04
C GLY A 434 35.36 -21.73 6.40
N GLN A 435 34.14 -21.68 5.83
CA GLN A 435 33.55 -20.43 5.36
C GLN A 435 33.03 -19.58 6.53
N THR A 436 33.55 -18.38 6.69
CA THR A 436 33.25 -17.50 7.82
C THR A 436 32.21 -16.43 7.48
N CYS A 437 32.06 -16.03 6.19
CA CYS A 437 31.26 -14.93 5.74
C CYS A 437 30.27 -15.35 4.65
N ILE A 438 29.23 -14.57 4.46
CA ILE A 438 28.34 -14.61 3.30
C ILE A 438 28.94 -13.72 2.22
N TYR A 439 29.40 -14.32 1.11
CA TYR A 439 30.01 -13.59 0.02
C TYR A 439 28.96 -13.09 -0.96
N TYR A 440 29.10 -11.85 -1.42
CA TYR A 440 28.25 -11.29 -2.44
C TYR A 440 29.03 -10.47 -3.47
N GLY A 441 28.53 -10.42 -4.69
CA GLY A 441 28.98 -9.54 -5.75
C GLY A 441 27.80 -8.76 -6.31
N CYS A 442 28.06 -7.54 -6.81
CA CYS A 442 27.06 -6.66 -7.40
C CYS A 442 27.26 -6.56 -8.91
N GLY A 443 26.19 -6.46 -9.68
CA GLY A 443 26.26 -6.26 -11.12
C GLY A 443 24.88 -6.31 -11.79
N GLU A 444 24.80 -5.84 -13.03
CA GLU A 444 23.55 -5.75 -13.80
C GLU A 444 22.87 -7.10 -14.09
N SER A 445 23.59 -8.20 -13.96
CA SER A 445 23.07 -9.55 -14.16
C SER A 445 23.92 -10.59 -13.41
N VAL A 446 23.32 -11.75 -13.15
CA VAL A 446 24.02 -12.90 -12.54
C VAL A 446 25.27 -13.28 -13.33
N GLN A 447 25.19 -13.32 -14.67
CA GLN A 447 26.32 -13.65 -15.52
C GLN A 447 27.48 -12.66 -15.36
N ARG A 448 27.20 -11.36 -15.22
CA ARG A 448 28.24 -10.36 -14.99
C ARG A 448 28.90 -10.51 -13.64
N VAL A 449 28.12 -10.78 -12.58
CA VAL A 449 28.68 -11.03 -11.24
C VAL A 449 29.57 -12.27 -11.23
N LEU A 450 29.14 -13.34 -11.88
CA LEU A 450 29.93 -14.59 -11.98
C LEU A 450 31.17 -14.48 -12.86
N ALA A 451 31.23 -13.46 -13.73
CA ALA A 451 32.40 -13.16 -14.59
C ALA A 451 33.42 -12.22 -13.89
N LEU A 452 33.15 -11.73 -12.70
CA LEU A 452 34.11 -10.92 -11.96
C LEU A 452 35.37 -11.73 -11.64
N PRO A 453 36.60 -11.17 -11.77
CA PRO A 453 37.84 -11.86 -11.47
C PRO A 453 37.90 -12.43 -10.07
N GLN A 454 37.33 -11.72 -9.10
CA GLN A 454 37.29 -12.11 -7.69
C GLN A 454 36.38 -13.34 -7.45
N ALA A 455 35.40 -13.58 -8.31
CA ALA A 455 34.51 -14.76 -8.23
C ALA A 455 35.23 -16.08 -8.55
N GLU A 456 36.36 -16.04 -9.31
CA GLU A 456 37.15 -17.23 -9.63
C GLU A 456 37.71 -17.90 -8.36
N ALA A 457 38.26 -17.12 -7.43
CA ALA A 457 38.83 -17.61 -6.20
C ALA A 457 37.79 -18.27 -5.26
N LEU A 458 36.55 -17.76 -5.23
CA LEU A 458 35.46 -18.39 -4.49
C LEU A 458 35.05 -19.71 -5.13
N ARG A 459 34.95 -19.73 -6.47
CA ARG A 459 34.59 -20.94 -7.24
C ARG A 459 35.59 -22.07 -7.01
N GLU A 460 36.89 -21.78 -6.97
CA GLU A 460 37.93 -22.78 -6.66
C GLU A 460 37.75 -23.39 -5.25
N LYS A 461 37.33 -22.60 -4.29
CA LYS A 461 37.02 -23.06 -2.92
C LYS A 461 35.66 -23.74 -2.81
N GLY A 462 34.82 -23.70 -3.85
CA GLY A 462 33.46 -24.21 -3.84
C GLY A 462 32.54 -23.40 -2.93
N TYR A 463 32.82 -22.10 -2.72
CA TYR A 463 31.97 -21.22 -1.95
C TYR A 463 30.86 -20.62 -2.83
N GLU A 464 29.66 -20.59 -2.29
CA GLU A 464 28.50 -19.96 -2.94
C GLU A 464 28.67 -18.44 -2.93
N LEU A 465 28.24 -17.77 -4.00
CA LEU A 465 28.27 -16.33 -4.19
C LEU A 465 26.84 -15.79 -4.38
N LEU A 466 26.38 -14.89 -3.53
CA LEU A 466 25.16 -14.13 -3.80
C LEU A 466 25.39 -13.12 -4.93
N CYS A 467 24.47 -13.10 -5.89
CA CYS A 467 24.51 -12.21 -7.03
C CYS A 467 23.46 -11.10 -6.83
N LEU A 468 23.91 -9.92 -6.46
CA LEU A 468 23.06 -8.77 -6.19
C LEU A 468 22.82 -8.01 -7.50
N THR A 469 21.59 -8.03 -7.98
CA THR A 469 21.21 -7.44 -9.27
C THR A 469 20.26 -6.25 -9.17
N ASP A 470 19.71 -6.00 -7.99
CA ASP A 470 18.86 -4.84 -7.73
C ASP A 470 19.65 -3.73 -7.03
N ASN A 471 19.41 -2.48 -7.42
CA ASN A 471 20.12 -1.31 -6.89
C ASN A 471 20.03 -1.16 -5.36
N VAL A 472 19.00 -1.72 -4.71
CA VAL A 472 18.81 -1.65 -3.27
C VAL A 472 19.54 -2.77 -2.52
N ASP A 473 19.96 -3.83 -3.20
CA ASP A 473 20.46 -5.06 -2.57
C ASP A 473 21.63 -4.80 -1.62
N GLU A 474 22.67 -4.11 -2.09
CA GLU A 474 23.85 -3.85 -1.26
C GLU A 474 23.52 -2.95 -0.08
N PHE A 475 22.62 -1.98 -0.25
CA PHE A 475 22.15 -1.12 0.83
C PHE A 475 21.37 -1.93 1.88
N ALA A 476 20.53 -2.86 1.45
CA ALA A 476 19.80 -3.75 2.34
C ALA A 476 20.75 -4.66 3.14
N LEU A 477 21.74 -5.29 2.50
CA LEU A 477 22.72 -6.12 3.19
C LEU A 477 23.58 -5.33 4.18
N ARG A 478 23.94 -4.10 3.86
CA ARG A 478 24.69 -3.22 4.78
C ARG A 478 23.88 -2.85 6.03
N VAL A 479 22.57 -2.62 5.86
CA VAL A 479 21.68 -2.36 7.00
C VAL A 479 21.49 -3.63 7.85
N LEU A 480 21.46 -4.81 7.21
CA LEU A 480 21.41 -6.09 7.93
C LEU A 480 22.69 -6.38 8.70
N GLU A 481 23.88 -5.92 8.21
CA GLU A 481 25.22 -6.14 8.76
C GLU A 481 25.64 -7.62 8.80
N LYS A 482 24.81 -8.48 9.35
CA LYS A 482 25.05 -9.92 9.48
C LYS A 482 23.77 -10.73 9.43
N TYR A 483 23.88 -12.00 9.09
CA TYR A 483 22.81 -12.98 9.17
C TYR A 483 23.29 -14.24 9.88
N GLN A 484 22.61 -14.68 10.95
CA GLN A 484 23.03 -15.81 11.80
C GLN A 484 24.53 -15.76 12.19
N GLU A 485 24.97 -14.62 12.71
CA GLU A 485 26.37 -14.33 13.11
C GLU A 485 27.39 -14.37 11.95
N LYS A 486 26.96 -14.49 10.69
CA LYS A 486 27.81 -14.41 9.50
C LYS A 486 27.74 -13.01 8.90
N GLU A 487 28.89 -12.36 8.76
CA GLU A 487 29.01 -11.05 8.13
C GLU A 487 28.84 -11.15 6.61
N PHE A 488 28.36 -10.08 5.99
CA PHE A 488 28.32 -9.96 4.54
C PHE A 488 29.64 -9.38 4.02
N LYS A 489 30.23 -10.01 3.00
CA LYS A 489 31.50 -9.58 2.42
C LYS A 489 31.34 -9.38 0.90
N ASN A 490 31.55 -8.16 0.44
CA ASN A 490 31.61 -7.87 -0.99
C ASN A 490 32.92 -8.42 -1.57
N ILE A 491 32.85 -9.18 -2.67
CA ILE A 491 34.03 -9.75 -3.32
C ILE A 491 34.92 -8.70 -3.98
N SER A 492 34.36 -7.55 -4.35
CA SER A 492 35.10 -6.40 -4.88
C SER A 492 35.60 -5.46 -3.78
N SER A 493 35.49 -5.81 -2.49
CA SER A 493 36.06 -5.03 -1.40
C SER A 493 37.49 -5.44 -1.12
N GLU A 494 38.30 -4.47 -0.67
CA GLU A 494 39.67 -4.73 -0.22
C GLU A 494 39.71 -5.75 0.95
N GLY A 495 40.78 -6.54 1.02
CA GLY A 495 41.00 -7.48 2.08
C GLY A 495 40.06 -8.69 2.07
N LEU A 496 39.68 -9.14 0.88
CA LEU A 496 39.01 -10.42 0.70
C LEU A 496 39.93 -11.55 1.15
N ASP A 497 39.68 -12.09 2.35
CA ASP A 497 40.53 -13.11 2.99
C ASP A 497 40.26 -14.51 2.46
N LEU A 498 40.61 -14.73 1.19
CA LEU A 498 40.51 -16.02 0.51
C LEU A 498 41.87 -16.71 0.34
N GLN A 499 42.96 -16.05 0.75
CA GLN A 499 44.33 -16.51 0.58
C GLN A 499 44.77 -17.37 1.74
N SER A 500 45.65 -18.34 1.48
CA SER A 500 46.42 -18.99 2.52
C SER A 500 47.47 -18.04 3.12
N GLU A 501 47.93 -18.31 4.31
CA GLU A 501 49.02 -17.51 4.92
C GLU A 501 50.25 -17.50 4.04
N GLU A 502 50.59 -18.61 3.38
CA GLU A 502 51.71 -18.72 2.44
C GLU A 502 51.51 -17.82 1.21
N GLU A 503 50.28 -17.75 0.63
CA GLU A 503 49.98 -16.86 -0.48
C GLU A 503 50.06 -15.37 -0.09
N LYS A 504 49.66 -15.05 1.15
CA LYS A 504 49.77 -13.68 1.70
C LYS A 504 51.22 -13.27 1.90
N GLU A 505 52.07 -14.16 2.47
CA GLU A 505 53.48 -13.88 2.65
C GLU A 505 54.20 -13.70 1.31
N ARG A 506 53.97 -14.60 0.36
CA ARG A 506 54.51 -14.48 -1.01
C ARG A 506 54.09 -13.17 -1.67
N ALA A 507 52.82 -12.77 -1.56
CA ALA A 507 52.35 -11.51 -2.14
C ALA A 507 53.01 -10.28 -1.49
N LYS A 508 53.30 -10.33 -0.18
CA LYS A 508 54.04 -9.27 0.54
C LYS A 508 55.48 -9.16 0.10
N GLU A 509 56.18 -10.29 -0.02
CA GLU A 509 57.57 -10.33 -0.48
C GLU A 509 57.69 -9.78 -1.90
N LEU A 510 56.84 -10.27 -2.81
CA LEU A 510 56.81 -9.78 -4.19
C LEU A 510 56.42 -8.27 -4.28
N ALA A 511 55.55 -7.78 -3.43
CA ALA A 511 55.20 -6.36 -3.39
C ALA A 511 56.37 -5.49 -2.94
N GLN A 512 57.22 -6.01 -2.07
CA GLN A 512 58.42 -5.33 -1.61
C GLN A 512 59.50 -5.29 -2.70
N ASP A 513 59.68 -6.39 -3.41
CA ASP A 513 60.64 -6.50 -4.53
C ASP A 513 60.25 -5.59 -5.72
N HIS A 514 58.94 -5.40 -5.94
CA HIS A 514 58.42 -4.58 -7.06
C HIS A 514 57.80 -3.24 -6.61
N LYS A 515 58.21 -2.73 -5.45
CA LYS A 515 57.67 -1.48 -4.89
C LYS A 515 57.76 -0.30 -5.85
N ASP A 516 58.89 -0.12 -6.54
CA ASP A 516 59.13 0.97 -7.47
C ASP A 516 58.16 0.90 -8.68
N LEU A 517 57.84 -0.30 -9.18
CA LEU A 517 56.86 -0.50 -10.23
C LEU A 517 55.46 -0.05 -9.77
N LEU A 518 55.03 -0.52 -8.58
CA LEU A 518 53.71 -0.21 -8.02
C LEU A 518 53.54 1.29 -7.78
N GLU A 519 54.56 1.98 -7.27
CA GLU A 519 54.58 3.43 -7.07
C GLU A 519 54.52 4.20 -8.38
N GLN A 520 55.28 3.78 -9.42
CA GLN A 520 55.22 4.39 -10.75
C GLN A 520 53.85 4.23 -11.39
N MET A 521 53.22 3.06 -11.29
CA MET A 521 51.86 2.84 -11.80
C MET A 521 50.83 3.66 -11.04
N ALA A 522 50.91 3.72 -9.69
CA ALA A 522 50.04 4.56 -8.88
C ALA A 522 50.14 6.05 -9.28
N LYS A 523 51.36 6.54 -9.51
CA LYS A 523 51.59 7.91 -10.00
C LYS A 523 51.02 8.12 -11.40
N ALA A 524 51.11 7.12 -12.29
CA ALA A 524 50.52 7.20 -13.63
C ALA A 524 48.97 7.27 -13.59
N LEU A 525 48.35 6.74 -12.54
CA LEU A 525 46.92 6.73 -12.28
C LEU A 525 46.52 7.74 -11.21
N GLU A 526 47.32 8.78 -10.94
CA GLU A 526 47.04 9.77 -9.90
C GLU A 526 45.63 10.39 -10.05
N GLY A 527 44.87 10.44 -8.95
CA GLY A 527 43.47 10.89 -8.90
C GLY A 527 42.43 9.86 -9.36
N LYS A 528 42.86 8.69 -9.90
CA LYS A 528 41.96 7.62 -10.34
C LYS A 528 41.92 6.43 -9.37
N VAL A 529 43.09 6.12 -8.77
CA VAL A 529 43.22 5.06 -7.77
C VAL A 529 43.92 5.62 -6.53
N LYS A 530 43.62 5.02 -5.38
CA LYS A 530 44.35 5.30 -4.14
C LYS A 530 45.76 4.70 -4.17
N GLU A 531 45.85 3.48 -4.62
CA GLU A 531 47.09 2.73 -4.75
C GLU A 531 47.00 1.62 -5.80
N VAL A 532 48.18 1.06 -6.14
CA VAL A 532 48.30 -0.16 -6.96
C VAL A 532 49.01 -1.22 -6.09
N LYS A 533 48.45 -2.42 -6.04
CA LYS A 533 49.01 -3.53 -5.23
C LYS A 533 48.98 -4.87 -5.97
N LEU A 534 49.63 -5.87 -5.45
CA LEU A 534 49.59 -7.23 -5.97
C LEU A 534 48.43 -7.98 -5.34
N SER A 535 47.69 -8.71 -6.15
CA SER A 535 46.60 -9.58 -5.73
C SER A 535 47.09 -11.04 -5.65
N GLY A 536 46.82 -11.70 -4.54
CA GLY A 536 47.00 -13.15 -4.47
C GLY A 536 45.75 -13.95 -4.80
N ALA A 537 44.64 -13.24 -5.09
CA ALA A 537 43.35 -13.87 -5.40
C ALA A 537 43.06 -13.98 -6.91
N LEU A 538 43.74 -13.19 -7.75
CA LEU A 538 43.59 -13.24 -9.19
C LEU A 538 44.25 -14.47 -9.80
N LYS A 539 43.53 -15.11 -10.73
CA LYS A 539 43.99 -16.35 -11.41
C LYS A 539 44.17 -16.10 -12.91
N SER A 540 43.13 -15.91 -13.67
CA SER A 540 43.19 -15.76 -15.13
C SER A 540 43.33 -14.30 -15.61
N HIS A 541 42.89 -13.33 -14.80
CA HIS A 541 42.87 -11.93 -15.20
C HIS A 541 44.16 -11.19 -14.80
N ALA A 542 44.57 -10.25 -15.64
CA ALA A 542 45.79 -9.46 -15.40
C ALA A 542 45.64 -8.43 -14.26
N ALA A 543 44.44 -7.88 -14.11
CA ALA A 543 44.13 -6.88 -13.09
C ALA A 543 42.65 -6.88 -12.74
N CYS A 544 42.32 -6.37 -11.57
CA CYS A 544 40.94 -6.05 -11.15
C CYS A 544 40.93 -4.75 -10.34
N ILE A 545 39.73 -4.23 -10.11
CA ILE A 545 39.48 -3.13 -9.17
C ILE A 545 38.92 -3.70 -7.88
N SER A 546 39.47 -3.27 -6.75
CA SER A 546 38.82 -3.38 -5.45
C SER A 546 38.54 -1.99 -4.88
N THR A 547 37.64 -1.93 -3.89
CA THR A 547 37.29 -0.66 -3.23
C THR A 547 37.64 -0.73 -1.75
N GLU A 548 38.18 0.38 -1.26
CA GLU A 548 38.45 0.56 0.16
C GLU A 548 37.39 1.46 0.80
N GLY A 549 37.01 1.16 2.03
CA GLY A 549 36.06 1.96 2.82
C GLY A 549 34.61 1.56 2.63
N MET A 550 33.71 2.52 2.87
CA MET A 550 32.28 2.24 2.97
C MET A 550 31.52 2.30 1.64
N ILE A 551 32.11 2.88 0.61
CA ILE A 551 31.45 3.08 -0.68
C ILE A 551 32.00 2.08 -1.69
N SER A 552 31.17 1.16 -2.15
CA SER A 552 31.49 0.25 -3.25
C SER A 552 31.32 0.92 -4.60
N THR A 553 31.85 0.30 -5.67
CA THR A 553 31.63 0.76 -7.04
C THR A 553 30.16 0.79 -7.41
N GLU A 554 29.35 -0.17 -6.95
CA GLU A 554 27.93 -0.22 -7.22
C GLU A 554 27.16 0.87 -6.45
N MET A 555 27.48 1.07 -5.19
CA MET A 555 26.91 2.18 -4.41
C MET A 555 27.22 3.55 -5.04
N GLU A 556 28.45 3.74 -5.52
CA GLU A 556 28.82 4.95 -6.26
C GLU A 556 27.91 5.17 -7.47
N LYS A 557 27.68 4.14 -8.29
CA LYS A 557 26.78 4.22 -9.46
C LYS A 557 25.36 4.62 -9.06
N VAL A 558 24.80 3.93 -8.08
CA VAL A 558 23.41 4.18 -7.61
C VAL A 558 23.29 5.60 -7.05
N LEU A 559 24.19 6.00 -6.16
CA LEU A 559 24.15 7.32 -5.54
C LEU A 559 24.34 8.46 -6.57
N ASN A 560 25.21 8.27 -7.55
CA ASN A 560 25.44 9.27 -8.61
C ASN A 560 24.34 9.29 -9.68
N SER A 561 23.48 8.29 -9.76
CA SER A 561 22.28 8.30 -10.61
C SER A 561 21.14 9.14 -10.01
N MET A 562 21.19 9.40 -8.71
CA MET A 562 20.22 10.26 -8.03
C MET A 562 20.55 11.74 -8.27
N PRO A 563 19.57 12.65 -8.30
CA PRO A 563 19.81 14.08 -8.46
C PRO A 563 20.44 14.67 -7.18
N ALA A 564 21.74 14.43 -6.98
CA ALA A 564 22.54 14.95 -5.88
C ALA A 564 23.40 16.12 -6.32
N ARG A 565 23.76 17.02 -5.39
CA ARG A 565 24.59 18.21 -5.68
C ARG A 565 26.07 17.89 -5.84
N GLU A 566 26.57 16.83 -5.18
CA GLU A 566 27.98 16.42 -5.21
C GLU A 566 28.08 14.96 -5.65
N LYS A 567 29.02 14.68 -6.54
CA LYS A 567 29.32 13.30 -6.96
C LYS A 567 30.14 12.61 -5.86
N ILE A 568 29.73 11.40 -5.53
CA ILE A 568 30.41 10.52 -4.60
C ILE A 568 31.37 9.63 -5.41
N GLN A 569 32.58 9.42 -4.91
CA GLN A 569 33.57 8.57 -5.56
C GLN A 569 34.06 7.49 -4.58
N ALA A 570 34.04 6.24 -5.01
CA ALA A 570 34.63 5.12 -4.28
C ALA A 570 36.16 5.21 -4.32
N GLN A 571 36.81 4.85 -3.22
CA GLN A 571 38.27 4.75 -3.18
C GLN A 571 38.71 3.45 -3.86
N ARG A 572 39.15 3.55 -5.10
CA ARG A 572 39.54 2.40 -5.91
C ARG A 572 41.00 2.04 -5.70
N VAL A 573 41.29 0.75 -5.71
CA VAL A 573 42.60 0.13 -5.67
C VAL A 573 42.74 -0.73 -6.92
N LEU A 574 43.82 -0.57 -7.68
CA LEU A 574 44.13 -1.45 -8.80
C LEU A 574 44.95 -2.64 -8.28
N GLU A 575 44.41 -3.83 -8.41
CA GLU A 575 45.10 -5.07 -8.05
C GLU A 575 45.65 -5.75 -9.29
N LEU A 576 46.97 -6.10 -9.27
CA LEU A 576 47.65 -6.77 -10.35
C LEU A 576 47.90 -8.23 -10.03
N ASN A 577 47.78 -9.08 -11.04
CA ASN A 577 48.13 -10.51 -10.93
C ASN A 577 49.62 -10.72 -11.18
N PRO A 578 50.44 -11.08 -10.18
CA PRO A 578 51.89 -11.28 -10.37
C PRO A 578 52.21 -12.51 -11.23
N ASP A 579 51.32 -13.48 -11.33
CA ASP A 579 51.50 -14.69 -12.11
C ASP A 579 51.04 -14.54 -13.58
N HIS A 580 50.42 -13.42 -13.94
CA HIS A 580 50.01 -13.14 -15.33
C HIS A 580 51.19 -12.66 -16.20
N PRO A 581 51.31 -13.12 -17.46
CA PRO A 581 52.45 -12.72 -18.35
C PRO A 581 52.64 -11.20 -18.52
N VAL A 582 51.56 -10.42 -18.44
CA VAL A 582 51.61 -8.96 -18.50
C VAL A 582 52.44 -8.37 -17.34
N PHE A 583 52.47 -8.99 -16.17
CA PHE A 583 53.23 -8.48 -15.04
C PHE A 583 54.75 -8.41 -15.32
N GLN A 584 55.30 -9.45 -15.95
CA GLN A 584 56.73 -9.43 -16.37
C GLN A 584 57.00 -8.33 -17.40
N THR A 585 56.04 -8.06 -18.31
CA THR A 585 56.12 -6.96 -19.25
C THR A 585 56.18 -5.61 -18.52
N LEU A 586 55.32 -5.43 -17.50
CA LEU A 586 55.32 -4.20 -16.66
C LEU A 586 56.64 -3.99 -15.93
N CYS A 587 57.23 -5.07 -15.36
CA CYS A 587 58.53 -5.00 -14.72
C CYS A 587 59.63 -4.50 -15.68
N GLY A 588 59.68 -5.06 -16.91
CA GLY A 588 60.63 -4.62 -17.92
C GLY A 588 60.41 -3.19 -18.41
N LEU A 589 59.19 -2.73 -18.46
CA LEU A 589 58.84 -1.34 -18.85
C LEU A 589 59.16 -0.33 -17.76
N ALA A 590 59.06 -0.70 -16.49
CA ALA A 590 59.40 0.18 -15.37
C ALA A 590 60.87 0.66 -15.42
N GLU A 591 61.76 -0.21 -15.87
CA GLU A 591 63.18 0.09 -15.99
C GLU A 591 63.53 0.79 -17.33
N SER A 592 62.87 0.37 -18.43
CA SER A 592 63.31 0.75 -19.78
C SER A 592 62.46 1.84 -20.46
N ALA A 593 61.17 1.98 -20.14
CA ALA A 593 60.26 2.85 -20.85
C ALA A 593 59.08 3.36 -19.98
N PRO A 594 59.30 4.32 -19.09
CA PRO A 594 58.26 4.81 -18.15
C PRO A 594 57.00 5.36 -18.86
N GLU A 595 57.12 5.97 -20.04
CA GLU A 595 55.96 6.47 -20.79
C GLU A 595 55.08 5.32 -21.32
N LYS A 596 55.67 4.17 -21.68
CA LYS A 596 54.91 2.98 -22.05
C LYS A 596 54.28 2.34 -20.83
N LEU A 597 54.95 2.34 -19.69
CA LEU A 597 54.39 1.86 -18.44
C LEU A 597 53.11 2.62 -18.09
N LYS A 598 53.10 3.94 -18.21
CA LYS A 598 51.92 4.77 -18.01
C LYS A 598 50.76 4.34 -18.91
N LEU A 599 51.04 4.12 -20.19
CA LEU A 599 50.05 3.68 -21.16
C LEU A 599 49.44 2.31 -20.77
N TYR A 600 50.29 1.33 -20.36
CA TYR A 600 49.82 0.03 -19.89
C TYR A 600 49.02 0.14 -18.60
N ALA A 601 49.41 0.98 -17.64
CA ALA A 601 48.67 1.24 -16.42
C ALA A 601 47.24 1.77 -16.72
N GLU A 602 47.14 2.74 -17.64
CA GLU A 602 45.84 3.30 -18.04
C GLU A 602 44.97 2.28 -18.78
N ILE A 603 45.54 1.39 -19.59
CA ILE A 603 44.81 0.30 -20.27
C ILE A 603 44.31 -0.71 -19.26
N LEU A 604 45.17 -1.19 -18.36
CA LEU A 604 44.76 -2.17 -17.33
C LEU A 604 43.68 -1.62 -16.39
N TYR A 605 43.80 -0.35 -16.01
CA TYR A 605 42.78 0.33 -15.22
C TYR A 605 41.43 0.42 -15.96
N GLY A 606 41.48 0.87 -17.23
CA GLY A 606 40.28 0.96 -18.08
C GLY A 606 39.62 -0.41 -18.31
N GLN A 607 40.42 -1.46 -18.52
CA GLN A 607 39.94 -2.83 -18.66
C GLN A 607 39.28 -3.32 -17.37
N ALA A 608 39.88 -3.06 -16.22
CA ALA A 608 39.35 -3.44 -14.92
C ALA A 608 38.03 -2.72 -14.60
N LEU A 609 37.91 -1.43 -14.97
CA LEU A 609 36.63 -0.69 -14.87
C LEU A 609 35.52 -1.30 -15.74
N LEU A 610 35.83 -1.69 -16.98
CA LEU A 610 34.85 -2.32 -17.88
C LEU A 610 34.35 -3.66 -17.32
N ILE A 611 35.24 -4.45 -16.69
CA ILE A 611 34.89 -5.72 -16.05
C ILE A 611 33.93 -5.46 -14.88
N GLU A 612 34.19 -4.45 -14.05
CA GLU A 612 33.31 -4.02 -12.95
C GLU A 612 32.03 -3.33 -13.45
N GLY A 613 31.83 -3.21 -14.76
CA GLY A 613 30.65 -2.56 -15.33
C GLY A 613 30.62 -1.04 -15.12
N VAL A 614 31.77 -0.41 -14.91
CA VAL A 614 31.89 1.05 -14.82
C VAL A 614 32.08 1.62 -16.20
N ALA A 615 31.30 2.64 -16.56
CA ALA A 615 31.47 3.34 -17.82
C ALA A 615 32.79 4.10 -17.86
N LEU A 616 33.54 3.97 -18.97
CA LEU A 616 34.76 4.77 -19.18
C LEU A 616 34.37 6.21 -19.48
N GLU A 617 35.11 7.16 -18.93
CA GLU A 617 34.92 8.59 -19.23
C GLU A 617 35.13 8.89 -20.73
N ASN A 618 36.17 8.28 -21.35
CA ASN A 618 36.46 8.41 -22.77
C ASN A 618 36.75 7.06 -23.44
N PRO A 619 35.68 6.32 -23.87
CA PRO A 619 35.85 5.02 -24.53
C PRO A 619 36.69 5.07 -25.83
N ALA A 620 36.60 6.18 -26.58
CA ALA A 620 37.38 6.35 -27.83
C ALA A 620 38.89 6.46 -27.58
N GLU A 621 39.29 7.21 -26.57
CA GLU A 621 40.69 7.31 -26.15
C GLU A 621 41.22 5.97 -25.63
N PHE A 622 40.42 5.26 -24.85
CA PHE A 622 40.79 3.90 -24.41
C PHE A 622 41.03 2.95 -25.56
N ALA A 623 40.15 2.95 -26.57
CA ALA A 623 40.32 2.14 -27.76
C ALA A 623 41.61 2.50 -28.55
N GLN A 624 41.94 3.80 -28.68
CA GLN A 624 43.18 4.25 -29.31
C GLN A 624 44.42 3.79 -28.53
N LYS A 625 44.40 3.92 -27.19
CA LYS A 625 45.49 3.44 -26.34
C LYS A 625 45.70 1.93 -26.48
N LEU A 626 44.59 1.16 -26.48
CA LEU A 626 44.67 -0.28 -26.67
C LEU A 626 45.29 -0.65 -28.04
N CYS A 627 44.84 -0.03 -29.12
CA CYS A 627 45.40 -0.26 -30.46
C CYS A 627 46.87 0.13 -30.56
N SER A 628 47.38 1.05 -29.74
CA SER A 628 48.79 1.48 -29.79
C SER A 628 49.77 0.50 -29.14
N VAL A 629 49.28 -0.50 -28.42
CA VAL A 629 50.12 -1.52 -27.75
C VAL A 629 49.98 -2.90 -28.39
N LEU A 630 49.00 -3.08 -29.29
CA LEU A 630 48.86 -4.24 -30.18
C LEU A 630 49.80 -4.17 -31.36
#